data_2750b97e7990d2d8529fec7615d63c1c
#
_entry.id   2750b97e7990d2d8529fec7615d63c1c
#
_cell.length_a   1.000
_cell.length_b   1.000
_cell.length_c   1.000
_cell.angle_alpha   90.00
_cell.angle_beta   90.00
_cell.angle_gamma   90.00
#
_symmetry.space_group_name_H-M   'P 1'
#
loop_
_entity.id
_entity.type
_entity.pdbx_description
1 polymer ?
#
loop_
_entity_poly.entity_id
_entity_poly.type
_entity_poly.pdbx_seq_one_letter_code
_entity_poly.pdbx_strand_id
1 'polypeptide(L)'
;MRKIQKHTGNGRRSVFTKIEPYLYILPLFLLLGTFKMYSTVYAIVKSFYQWDGGRISVFIGMQNYIAMFSDKVFGQSMMNLGIILITSILKVVTIPLIMAEFVMRVKSKKAADFYKYAFIVPMVIPSVVIIMLWRWIYDYNGLLNGILSMIGLERFVTSWLGDAKTALGAVIGYNFPWVAGIQFLIFLSGLQNIPDGIYESVELEGITPLQRLFYIDIPLLAGQFRYLIITTVVTAFQSFEHILLLTNGGPGATTMVPALHLYNQSFSYFNMGYACALGTVLFLMTSFISYINMKYIRTPSASE
;
A
#
# COMPACT_ATOMS: atom_id res chain seq x y z
N MET A 1 0.59 59.01 39.24
CA MET A 1 1.00 57.72 39.87
C MET A 1 -0.18 56.77 39.82
N ARG A 2 -0.26 55.83 38.87
CA ARG A 2 -1.27 54.78 38.78
C ARG A 2 -0.57 53.43 39.14
N LYS A 3 -0.94 52.86 40.28
CA LYS A 3 -0.45 51.55 40.74
C LYS A 3 -1.01 50.47 39.79
N ILE A 4 -0.11 49.78 39.13
CA ILE A 4 -0.44 48.53 38.41
C ILE A 4 -0.62 47.44 39.44
N GLN A 5 -1.85 47.02 39.68
CA GLN A 5 -2.16 45.82 40.48
C GLN A 5 -1.72 44.59 39.70
N LYS A 6 -0.66 43.93 40.18
CA LYS A 6 -0.31 42.56 39.79
C LYS A 6 -1.43 41.63 40.31
N HIS A 7 -2.29 41.16 39.39
CA HIS A 7 -3.15 40.01 39.65
C HIS A 7 -2.27 38.75 39.67
N THR A 8 -1.83 38.37 40.85
CA THR A 8 -1.32 37.03 41.14
C THR A 8 -2.53 36.08 41.31
N GLY A 9 -3.07 35.70 40.16
CA GLY A 9 -4.05 34.60 40.09
C GLY A 9 -3.32 33.26 40.22
N ASN A 10 -3.12 32.82 41.47
CA ASN A 10 -2.67 31.45 41.77
C ASN A 10 -3.83 30.49 41.49
N GLY A 11 -4.15 30.31 40.21
CA GLY A 11 -5.20 29.41 39.77
C GLY A 11 -4.70 27.98 39.93
N ARG A 12 -5.18 27.31 40.99
CA ARG A 12 -5.28 25.85 40.98
C ARG A 12 -5.97 25.47 39.69
N ARG A 13 -5.16 25.10 38.63
CA ARG A 13 -5.72 24.48 37.44
C ARG A 13 -6.52 23.29 37.91
N SER A 14 -7.84 23.39 37.81
CA SER A 14 -8.78 22.35 38.23
C SER A 14 -8.30 21.03 37.62
N VAL A 15 -8.41 19.94 38.36
CA VAL A 15 -8.14 18.58 37.91
C VAL A 15 -8.91 18.32 36.58
N PHE A 16 -10.09 18.93 36.43
CA PHE A 16 -10.87 18.92 35.20
C PHE A 16 -10.12 19.47 33.98
N THR A 17 -9.38 20.57 34.10
CA THR A 17 -8.62 21.16 32.98
C THR A 17 -7.46 20.25 32.51
N LYS A 18 -6.99 19.36 33.40
CA LYS A 18 -5.97 18.35 33.05
C LYS A 18 -6.59 17.12 32.39
N ILE A 19 -7.82 16.78 32.72
CA ILE A 19 -8.53 15.58 32.22
C ILE A 19 -9.28 15.90 30.92
N GLU A 20 -9.67 17.15 30.73
CA GLU A 20 -10.44 17.60 29.58
C GLU A 20 -9.87 17.14 28.21
N PRO A 21 -8.54 17.26 27.88
CA PRO A 21 -7.99 16.75 26.63
C PRO A 21 -8.18 15.24 26.47
N TYR A 22 -8.09 14.48 27.54
CA TYR A 22 -8.26 13.03 27.51
C TYR A 22 -9.71 12.60 27.26
N LEU A 23 -10.68 13.40 27.73
CA LEU A 23 -12.11 13.15 27.46
C LEU A 23 -12.44 13.30 25.97
N TYR A 24 -11.81 14.26 25.26
CA TYR A 24 -12.02 14.43 23.83
C TYR A 24 -11.46 13.27 23.00
N ILE A 25 -10.37 12.65 23.42
CA ILE A 25 -9.75 11.52 22.71
C ILE A 25 -10.25 10.15 23.21
N LEU A 26 -10.97 10.11 24.34
CA LEU A 26 -11.49 8.88 24.96
C LEU A 26 -12.36 8.05 23.98
N PRO A 27 -13.34 8.63 23.25
CA PRO A 27 -14.16 7.86 22.32
C PRO A 27 -13.32 7.15 21.24
N LEU A 28 -12.29 7.83 20.72
CA LEU A 28 -11.37 7.26 19.74
C LEU A 28 -10.59 6.08 20.34
N PHE A 29 -10.04 6.25 21.56
CA PHE A 29 -9.31 5.18 22.24
C PHE A 29 -10.18 3.98 22.61
N LEU A 30 -11.43 4.21 22.99
CA LEU A 30 -12.38 3.13 23.23
C LEU A 30 -12.66 2.33 21.95
N LEU A 31 -12.90 3.00 20.81
CA LEU A 31 -13.12 2.33 19.54
C LEU A 31 -11.87 1.57 19.08
N LEU A 32 -10.70 2.18 19.13
CA LEU A 32 -9.45 1.53 18.78
C LEU A 32 -9.13 0.35 19.71
N GLY A 33 -9.33 0.54 21.00
CA GLY A 33 -9.12 -0.51 22.02
C GLY A 33 -10.02 -1.72 21.77
N THR A 34 -11.32 -1.48 21.57
CA THR A 34 -12.30 -2.57 21.41
C THR A 34 -12.19 -3.24 20.03
N PHE A 35 -12.14 -2.48 18.94
CA PHE A 35 -12.24 -3.06 17.59
C PHE A 35 -10.90 -3.40 16.96
N LYS A 36 -9.80 -2.75 17.36
CA LYS A 36 -8.47 -3.02 16.81
C LYS A 36 -7.58 -3.81 17.78
N MET A 37 -7.33 -3.25 18.96
CA MET A 37 -6.36 -3.86 19.89
C MET A 37 -6.88 -5.19 20.45
N TYR A 38 -8.12 -5.22 20.97
CA TYR A 38 -8.72 -6.45 21.48
C TYR A 38 -8.78 -7.55 20.41
N SER A 39 -9.27 -7.22 19.21
CA SER A 39 -9.37 -8.20 18.11
C SER A 39 -8.00 -8.75 17.69
N THR A 40 -6.96 -7.89 17.66
CA THR A 40 -5.59 -8.33 17.36
C THR A 40 -5.05 -9.28 18.43
N VAL A 41 -5.18 -8.91 19.71
CA VAL A 41 -4.74 -9.77 20.82
C VAL A 41 -5.53 -11.08 20.83
N TYR A 42 -6.83 -11.02 20.59
CA TYR A 42 -7.69 -12.20 20.53
C TYR A 42 -7.26 -13.15 19.39
N ALA A 43 -6.95 -12.60 18.20
CA ALA A 43 -6.43 -13.39 17.08
C ALA A 43 -5.08 -14.05 17.42
N ILE A 44 -4.16 -13.30 18.06
CA ILE A 44 -2.88 -13.86 18.52
C ILE A 44 -3.10 -15.01 19.51
N VAL A 45 -4.02 -14.87 20.46
CA VAL A 45 -4.35 -15.96 21.39
C VAL A 45 -4.96 -17.16 20.66
N LYS A 46 -5.92 -16.92 19.76
CA LYS A 46 -6.59 -17.99 18.98
C LYS A 46 -5.69 -18.68 17.98
N SER A 47 -4.57 -18.11 17.61
CA SER A 47 -3.56 -18.77 16.76
C SER A 47 -2.95 -20.03 17.38
N PHE A 48 -3.03 -20.18 18.71
CA PHE A 48 -2.58 -21.36 19.44
C PHE A 48 -3.68 -22.41 19.66
N TYR A 49 -4.85 -22.20 19.05
CA TYR A 49 -6.01 -23.08 19.21
C TYR A 49 -6.42 -23.67 17.86
N GLN A 50 -6.91 -24.91 17.89
CA GLN A 50 -7.78 -25.42 16.87
C GLN A 50 -9.15 -24.75 17.07
N TRP A 51 -9.50 -23.79 16.20
CA TRP A 51 -10.70 -22.99 16.35
C TRP A 51 -11.40 -22.82 15.00
N ASP A 52 -12.71 -23.09 14.98
CA ASP A 52 -13.58 -23.01 13.80
C ASP A 52 -14.36 -21.68 13.70
N GLY A 53 -14.11 -20.76 14.63
CA GLY A 53 -14.88 -19.51 14.76
C GLY A 53 -16.14 -19.66 15.61
N GLY A 54 -16.51 -20.87 16.02
CA GLY A 54 -17.70 -21.17 16.77
C GLY A 54 -17.44 -22.01 18.02
N ARG A 55 -17.93 -23.25 18.01
CA ARG A 55 -17.96 -24.14 19.18
C ARG A 55 -16.64 -24.84 19.48
N ILE A 56 -15.86 -25.18 18.46
CA ILE A 56 -14.60 -25.89 18.62
C ILE A 56 -13.53 -24.87 19.02
N SER A 57 -12.94 -25.04 20.19
CA SER A 57 -11.83 -24.21 20.66
C SER A 57 -10.93 -25.02 21.59
N VAL A 58 -10.00 -25.77 21.01
CA VAL A 58 -9.06 -26.66 21.72
C VAL A 58 -7.66 -26.08 21.63
N PHE A 59 -6.97 -25.96 22.76
CA PHE A 59 -5.59 -25.48 22.78
C PHE A 59 -4.66 -26.56 22.19
N ILE A 60 -3.91 -26.20 21.14
CA ILE A 60 -2.99 -27.09 20.42
C ILE A 60 -1.55 -26.57 20.39
N GLY A 61 -1.26 -25.49 21.13
CA GLY A 61 0.07 -24.90 21.18
C GLY A 61 0.55 -24.39 19.80
N MET A 62 1.74 -24.79 19.38
CA MET A 62 2.39 -24.31 18.15
C MET A 62 2.00 -25.08 16.86
N GLN A 63 1.03 -25.99 16.92
CA GLN A 63 0.73 -26.88 15.78
C GLN A 63 0.29 -26.11 14.53
N ASN A 64 -0.48 -25.01 14.66
CA ASN A 64 -0.85 -24.16 13.52
C ASN A 64 0.37 -23.55 12.83
N TYR A 65 1.38 -23.14 13.59
CA TYR A 65 2.61 -22.56 13.03
C TYR A 65 3.47 -23.64 12.35
N ILE A 66 3.55 -24.84 12.92
CA ILE A 66 4.26 -25.98 12.32
C ILE A 66 3.58 -26.38 11.01
N ALA A 67 2.25 -26.47 11.00
CA ALA A 67 1.46 -26.75 9.79
C ALA A 67 1.67 -25.68 8.71
N MET A 68 1.73 -24.40 9.08
CA MET A 68 1.97 -23.29 8.17
C MET A 68 3.31 -23.40 7.43
N PHE A 69 4.40 -23.76 8.13
CA PHE A 69 5.71 -23.90 7.50
C PHE A 69 5.79 -25.14 6.59
N SER A 70 4.90 -26.10 6.76
CA SER A 70 4.78 -27.27 5.90
C SER A 70 3.77 -27.08 4.75
N ASP A 71 3.03 -25.98 4.76
CA ASP A 71 2.00 -25.67 3.76
C ASP A 71 2.63 -25.12 2.47
N LYS A 72 2.56 -25.94 1.40
CA LYS A 72 3.07 -25.56 0.07
C LYS A 72 2.36 -24.33 -0.51
N VAL A 73 1.06 -24.16 -0.21
CA VAL A 73 0.28 -23.01 -0.68
C VAL A 73 0.75 -21.74 0.00
N PHE A 74 1.03 -21.81 1.31
CA PHE A 74 1.63 -20.68 2.03
C PHE A 74 3.01 -20.34 1.48
N GLY A 75 3.88 -21.32 1.26
CA GLY A 75 5.20 -21.11 0.67
C GLY A 75 5.12 -20.40 -0.72
N GLN A 76 4.26 -20.91 -1.61
CA GLN A 76 4.03 -20.30 -2.92
C GLN A 76 3.45 -18.86 -2.80
N SER A 77 2.52 -18.66 -1.88
CA SER A 77 1.90 -17.36 -1.66
C SER A 77 2.91 -16.30 -1.18
N MET A 78 3.87 -16.69 -0.36
CA MET A 78 4.96 -15.80 0.08
C MET A 78 5.91 -15.43 -1.06
N MET A 79 6.22 -16.35 -1.96
CA MET A 79 7.00 -16.04 -3.17
C MET A 79 6.24 -15.05 -4.08
N ASN A 80 4.96 -15.30 -4.34
CA ASN A 80 4.12 -14.41 -5.12
C ASN A 80 4.03 -13.01 -4.50
N LEU A 81 3.85 -12.93 -3.17
CA LEU A 81 3.87 -11.67 -2.43
C LEU A 81 5.19 -10.91 -2.63
N GLY A 82 6.32 -11.60 -2.57
CA GLY A 82 7.63 -11.01 -2.80
C GLY A 82 7.75 -10.37 -4.20
N ILE A 83 7.32 -11.08 -5.24
CA ILE A 83 7.31 -10.59 -6.62
C ILE A 83 6.36 -9.39 -6.78
N ILE A 84 5.14 -9.50 -6.26
CA ILE A 84 4.13 -8.43 -6.31
C ILE A 84 4.63 -7.20 -5.53
N LEU A 85 5.25 -7.38 -4.38
CA LEU A 85 5.79 -6.28 -3.56
C LEU A 85 6.88 -5.51 -4.30
N ILE A 86 7.88 -6.21 -4.84
CA ILE A 86 8.98 -5.58 -5.60
C ILE A 86 8.42 -4.80 -6.79
N THR A 87 7.54 -5.43 -7.58
CA THR A 87 6.94 -4.77 -8.74
C THR A 87 6.04 -3.60 -8.35
N SER A 88 5.32 -3.68 -7.23
CA SER A 88 4.50 -2.59 -6.71
C SER A 88 5.34 -1.40 -6.25
N ILE A 89 6.46 -1.65 -5.56
CA ILE A 89 7.40 -0.60 -5.18
C ILE A 89 7.94 0.10 -6.44
N LEU A 90 8.41 -0.66 -7.43
CA LEU A 90 8.91 -0.08 -8.68
C LEU A 90 7.86 0.80 -9.37
N LYS A 91 6.62 0.33 -9.47
CA LYS A 91 5.51 1.10 -10.07
C LYS A 91 5.25 2.41 -9.32
N VAL A 92 5.17 2.33 -7.99
CA VAL A 92 4.80 3.48 -7.13
C VAL A 92 5.91 4.54 -7.10
N VAL A 93 7.18 4.16 -7.19
CA VAL A 93 8.28 5.12 -7.18
C VAL A 93 8.64 5.65 -8.57
N THR A 94 8.20 5.01 -9.66
CA THR A 94 8.58 5.43 -11.02
C THR A 94 7.48 6.23 -11.71
N ILE A 95 6.34 5.62 -11.99
CA ILE A 95 5.29 6.23 -12.81
C ILE A 95 4.73 7.52 -12.20
N PRO A 96 4.34 7.57 -10.91
CA PRO A 96 3.85 8.80 -10.30
C PRO A 96 4.89 9.92 -10.26
N LEU A 97 6.18 9.59 -10.07
CA LEU A 97 7.27 10.57 -10.12
C LEU A 97 7.42 11.15 -11.51
N ILE A 98 7.46 10.30 -12.56
CA ILE A 98 7.55 10.76 -13.96
C ILE A 98 6.38 11.67 -14.31
N MET A 99 5.16 11.34 -13.87
CA MET A 99 3.98 12.18 -14.06
C MET A 99 4.09 13.51 -13.32
N ALA A 100 4.61 13.52 -12.10
CA ALA A 100 4.81 14.74 -11.33
C ALA A 100 5.86 15.65 -11.98
N GLU A 101 6.98 15.10 -12.41
CA GLU A 101 8.01 15.79 -13.18
C GLU A 101 7.49 16.36 -14.50
N PHE A 102 6.68 15.58 -15.21
CA PHE A 102 6.03 16.04 -16.44
C PHE A 102 5.16 17.27 -16.18
N VAL A 103 4.30 17.21 -15.16
CA VAL A 103 3.40 18.34 -14.83
C VAL A 103 4.17 19.57 -14.38
N MET A 104 5.27 19.42 -13.62
CA MET A 104 6.14 20.52 -13.20
C MET A 104 6.78 21.27 -14.38
N ARG A 105 7.03 20.57 -15.48
CA ARG A 105 7.68 21.14 -16.68
C ARG A 105 6.69 21.76 -17.67
N VAL A 106 5.39 21.55 -17.49
CA VAL A 106 4.36 22.14 -18.37
C VAL A 106 4.29 23.66 -18.15
N LYS A 107 4.70 24.45 -19.14
CA LYS A 107 4.73 25.93 -19.07
C LYS A 107 3.34 26.56 -18.94
N SER A 108 2.32 26.00 -19.59
CA SER A 108 0.97 26.50 -19.53
C SER A 108 0.26 26.07 -18.25
N LYS A 109 -0.13 27.00 -17.38
CA LYS A 109 -0.88 26.72 -16.16
C LYS A 109 -2.17 25.93 -16.43
N LYS A 110 -2.91 26.31 -17.49
CA LYS A 110 -4.15 25.59 -17.86
C LYS A 110 -3.88 24.15 -18.26
N ALA A 111 -2.80 23.90 -19.01
CA ALA A 111 -2.43 22.55 -19.40
C ALA A 111 -1.92 21.73 -18.18
N ALA A 112 -1.11 22.32 -17.30
CA ALA A 112 -0.67 21.67 -16.07
C ALA A 112 -1.85 21.27 -15.19
N ASP A 113 -2.83 22.15 -15.00
CA ASP A 113 -4.04 21.85 -14.23
C ASP A 113 -4.88 20.75 -14.90
N PHE A 114 -5.02 20.77 -16.23
CA PHE A 114 -5.68 19.69 -16.96
C PHE A 114 -5.04 18.33 -16.70
N TYR A 115 -3.71 18.22 -16.82
CA TYR A 115 -3.00 16.97 -16.55
C TYR A 115 -3.10 16.53 -15.08
N LYS A 116 -3.05 17.47 -14.13
CA LYS A 116 -3.30 17.15 -12.70
C LYS A 116 -4.65 16.48 -12.51
N TYR A 117 -5.72 17.07 -13.05
CA TYR A 117 -7.07 16.49 -12.96
C TYR A 117 -7.14 15.13 -13.67
N ALA A 118 -6.57 15.01 -14.88
CA ALA A 118 -6.56 13.77 -15.64
C ALA A 118 -5.90 12.61 -14.87
N PHE A 119 -4.84 12.88 -14.10
CA PHE A 119 -4.15 11.87 -13.31
C PHE A 119 -4.86 11.55 -11.97
N ILE A 120 -5.68 12.46 -11.46
CA ILE A 120 -6.41 12.26 -10.20
C ILE A 120 -7.78 11.60 -10.43
N VAL A 121 -8.47 11.92 -11.52
CA VAL A 121 -9.83 11.44 -11.80
C VAL A 121 -9.97 9.91 -11.71
N PRO A 122 -9.03 9.07 -12.20
CA PRO A 122 -9.16 7.62 -12.11
C PRO A 122 -9.27 7.08 -10.67
N MET A 123 -8.76 7.79 -9.66
CA MET A 123 -8.85 7.33 -8.27
C MET A 123 -10.27 7.39 -7.67
N VAL A 124 -11.19 8.12 -8.32
CA VAL A 124 -12.59 8.22 -7.87
C VAL A 124 -13.40 6.98 -8.29
N ILE A 125 -12.90 6.23 -9.26
CA ILE A 125 -13.58 5.02 -9.75
C ILE A 125 -13.46 3.91 -8.68
N PRO A 126 -14.56 3.26 -8.27
CA PRO A 126 -14.51 2.15 -7.33
C PRO A 126 -13.59 1.02 -7.84
N SER A 127 -12.75 0.47 -6.95
CA SER A 127 -11.75 -0.57 -7.28
C SER A 127 -12.37 -1.77 -7.99
N VAL A 128 -13.53 -2.22 -7.54
CA VAL A 128 -14.25 -3.37 -8.14
C VAL A 128 -14.57 -3.14 -9.62
N VAL A 129 -14.97 -1.92 -10.01
CA VAL A 129 -15.27 -1.59 -11.40
C VAL A 129 -14.01 -1.72 -12.26
N ILE A 130 -12.88 -1.20 -11.77
CA ILE A 130 -11.60 -1.30 -12.47
C ILE A 130 -11.17 -2.78 -12.59
N ILE A 131 -11.34 -3.57 -11.53
CA ILE A 131 -11.00 -5.00 -11.54
C ILE A 131 -11.85 -5.76 -12.57
N MET A 132 -13.16 -5.50 -12.63
CA MET A 132 -14.04 -6.15 -13.60
C MET A 132 -13.74 -5.74 -15.04
N LEU A 133 -13.37 -4.46 -15.26
CA LEU A 133 -12.91 -3.99 -16.57
C LEU A 133 -11.65 -4.74 -17.02
N TRP A 134 -10.67 -4.87 -16.13
CA TRP A 134 -9.42 -5.58 -16.44
C TRP A 134 -9.63 -7.07 -16.61
N ARG A 135 -10.57 -7.68 -15.87
CA ARG A 135 -10.98 -9.08 -16.08
C ARG A 135 -11.52 -9.28 -17.50
N TRP A 136 -12.35 -8.35 -18.00
CA TRP A 136 -12.83 -8.36 -19.38
C TRP A 136 -11.69 -8.12 -20.39
N ILE A 137 -10.77 -7.19 -20.13
CA ILE A 137 -9.59 -6.94 -21.00
C ILE A 137 -8.74 -8.20 -21.16
N TYR A 138 -8.57 -8.98 -20.09
CA TYR A 138 -7.79 -10.23 -20.05
C TYR A 138 -8.60 -11.48 -20.46
N ASP A 139 -9.89 -11.35 -20.73
CA ASP A 139 -10.69 -12.47 -21.24
C ASP A 139 -10.11 -12.99 -22.56
N TYR A 140 -10.36 -14.29 -22.87
CA TYR A 140 -9.86 -14.89 -24.10
C TYR A 140 -10.35 -14.14 -25.35
N ASN A 141 -11.62 -13.71 -25.34
CA ASN A 141 -12.23 -12.88 -26.39
C ASN A 141 -12.17 -11.38 -26.05
N GLY A 142 -11.32 -10.99 -25.12
CA GLY A 142 -11.21 -9.63 -24.61
C GLY A 142 -10.34 -8.71 -25.47
N LEU A 143 -10.22 -7.45 -25.00
CA LEU A 143 -9.56 -6.40 -25.76
C LEU A 143 -8.09 -6.71 -26.05
N LEU A 144 -7.36 -7.29 -25.07
CA LEU A 144 -5.90 -7.52 -25.22
C LEU A 144 -5.62 -8.54 -26.34
N ASN A 145 -6.35 -9.66 -26.34
CA ASN A 145 -6.21 -10.66 -27.40
C ASN A 145 -6.71 -10.15 -28.76
N GLY A 146 -7.77 -9.32 -28.77
CA GLY A 146 -8.24 -8.65 -29.98
C GLY A 146 -7.17 -7.75 -30.60
N ILE A 147 -6.48 -6.94 -29.80
CA ILE A 147 -5.35 -6.10 -30.28
C ILE A 147 -4.21 -6.97 -30.79
N LEU A 148 -3.81 -8.02 -30.06
CA LEU A 148 -2.74 -8.93 -30.48
C LEU A 148 -3.03 -9.57 -31.83
N SER A 149 -4.27 -10.02 -32.06
CA SER A 149 -4.69 -10.59 -33.35
C SER A 149 -4.67 -9.55 -34.48
N MET A 150 -5.15 -8.32 -34.21
CA MET A 150 -5.14 -7.24 -35.20
C MET A 150 -3.73 -6.86 -35.71
N ILE A 151 -2.72 -6.94 -34.82
CA ILE A 151 -1.33 -6.62 -35.19
C ILE A 151 -0.50 -7.84 -35.64
N GLY A 152 -1.16 -8.99 -35.84
CA GLY A 152 -0.49 -10.21 -36.34
C GLY A 152 0.33 -10.96 -35.29
N LEU A 153 0.07 -10.72 -34.01
CA LEU A 153 0.73 -11.37 -32.87
C LEU A 153 -0.11 -12.53 -32.28
N GLU A 154 -0.80 -13.29 -33.13
CA GLU A 154 -1.69 -14.38 -32.74
C GLU A 154 -1.02 -15.44 -31.85
N ARG A 155 0.28 -15.66 -32.02
CA ARG A 155 1.06 -16.60 -31.19
C ARG A 155 1.09 -16.26 -29.70
N PHE A 156 0.76 -15.03 -29.34
CA PHE A 156 0.71 -14.56 -27.94
C PHE A 156 -0.72 -14.56 -27.37
N VAL A 157 -1.73 -14.87 -28.17
CA VAL A 157 -3.12 -14.99 -27.73
C VAL A 157 -3.22 -16.15 -26.75
N THR A 158 -3.72 -15.88 -25.55
CA THR A 158 -3.81 -16.87 -24.48
C THR A 158 -4.93 -16.53 -23.48
N SER A 159 -5.24 -17.46 -22.60
CA SER A 159 -6.08 -17.21 -21.44
C SER A 159 -5.23 -16.56 -20.33
N TRP A 160 -5.08 -15.25 -20.36
CA TRP A 160 -4.18 -14.50 -19.50
C TRP A 160 -4.31 -14.81 -18.00
N LEU A 161 -5.56 -14.99 -17.53
CA LEU A 161 -5.85 -15.28 -16.11
C LEU A 161 -5.99 -16.78 -15.83
N GLY A 162 -6.15 -17.61 -16.86
CA GLY A 162 -6.38 -19.05 -16.74
C GLY A 162 -5.12 -19.91 -16.98
N ASP A 163 -4.08 -19.35 -17.56
CA ASP A 163 -2.79 -20.05 -17.76
C ASP A 163 -1.82 -19.74 -16.62
N ALA A 164 -1.25 -20.78 -16.01
CA ALA A 164 -0.32 -20.69 -14.91
C ALA A 164 0.95 -19.88 -15.23
N LYS A 165 1.34 -19.80 -16.52
CA LYS A 165 2.51 -19.05 -16.94
C LYS A 165 2.26 -17.54 -17.07
N THR A 166 1.01 -17.13 -17.32
CA THR A 166 0.67 -15.74 -17.59
C THR A 166 -0.10 -15.08 -16.44
N ALA A 167 -0.81 -15.86 -15.61
CA ALA A 167 -1.72 -15.34 -14.60
C ALA A 167 -1.04 -14.35 -13.61
N LEU A 168 0.14 -14.66 -13.08
CA LEU A 168 0.85 -13.76 -12.16
C LEU A 168 1.31 -12.48 -12.89
N GLY A 169 1.77 -12.60 -14.14
CA GLY A 169 2.11 -11.45 -14.99
C GLY A 169 0.91 -10.56 -15.27
N ALA A 170 -0.28 -11.15 -15.54
CA ALA A 170 -1.52 -10.41 -15.73
C ALA A 170 -1.95 -9.68 -14.43
N VAL A 171 -1.86 -10.33 -13.26
CA VAL A 171 -2.09 -9.68 -11.97
C VAL A 171 -1.12 -8.51 -11.73
N ILE A 172 0.14 -8.65 -12.10
CA ILE A 172 1.12 -7.57 -12.02
C ILE A 172 0.79 -6.47 -13.05
N GLY A 173 0.39 -6.83 -14.28
CA GLY A 173 -0.01 -5.89 -15.33
C GLY A 173 -1.31 -5.14 -15.06
N TYR A 174 -2.14 -5.64 -14.15
CA TYR A 174 -3.41 -5.03 -13.76
C TYR A 174 -3.27 -3.53 -13.49
N ASN A 175 -4.28 -2.78 -13.92
CA ASN A 175 -4.36 -1.32 -13.76
C ASN A 175 -3.25 -0.52 -14.47
N PHE A 176 -2.62 -1.09 -15.54
CA PHE A 176 -1.74 -0.31 -16.40
C PHE A 176 -2.48 0.92 -17.00
N PRO A 177 -1.88 2.09 -17.14
CA PRO A 177 -0.46 2.44 -16.92
C PRO A 177 -0.09 2.81 -15.47
N TRP A 178 -0.77 2.28 -14.47
CA TRP A 178 -0.50 2.44 -13.03
C TRP A 178 -0.52 3.90 -12.58
N VAL A 179 -1.51 4.65 -13.06
CA VAL A 179 -1.78 6.03 -12.65
C VAL A 179 -2.28 6.02 -11.22
N ALA A 180 -1.42 6.32 -10.28
CA ALA A 180 -1.71 6.33 -8.85
C ALA A 180 -1.85 7.78 -8.38
N GLY A 181 -3.07 8.32 -8.39
CA GLY A 181 -3.35 9.74 -8.15
C GLY A 181 -2.83 10.29 -6.82
N ILE A 182 -2.94 9.54 -5.71
CA ILE A 182 -2.41 9.96 -4.40
C ILE A 182 -0.88 10.02 -4.43
N GLN A 183 -0.21 8.99 -4.96
CA GLN A 183 1.24 8.92 -5.04
C GLN A 183 1.79 10.03 -5.95
N PHE A 184 1.11 10.30 -7.07
CA PHE A 184 1.40 11.43 -7.93
C PHE A 184 1.32 12.76 -7.17
N LEU A 185 0.26 12.99 -6.38
CA LEU A 185 0.11 14.22 -5.59
C LEU A 185 1.20 14.38 -4.53
N ILE A 186 1.63 13.29 -3.90
CA ILE A 186 2.71 13.29 -2.91
C ILE A 186 4.03 13.72 -3.55
N PHE A 187 4.38 13.18 -4.72
CA PHE A 187 5.57 13.60 -5.44
C PHE A 187 5.44 15.02 -5.96
N LEU A 188 4.30 15.39 -6.55
CA LEU A 188 4.08 16.74 -7.05
C LEU A 188 4.20 17.78 -5.94
N SER A 189 3.59 17.53 -4.77
CA SER A 189 3.73 18.41 -3.60
C SER A 189 5.17 18.48 -3.11
N GLY A 190 5.89 17.36 -3.11
CA GLY A 190 7.31 17.33 -2.76
C GLY A 190 8.15 18.21 -3.68
N LEU A 191 7.97 18.07 -4.99
CA LEU A 191 8.67 18.89 -5.99
C LEU A 191 8.35 20.38 -5.86
N GLN A 192 7.08 20.73 -5.61
CA GLN A 192 6.64 22.12 -5.43
C GLN A 192 7.17 22.77 -4.14
N ASN A 193 7.62 21.99 -3.18
CA ASN A 193 8.22 22.49 -1.94
C ASN A 193 9.73 22.70 -2.04
N ILE A 194 10.36 22.32 -3.15
CA ILE A 194 11.79 22.62 -3.40
C ILE A 194 11.89 24.11 -3.71
N PRO A 195 12.77 24.86 -2.99
CA PRO A 195 12.93 26.30 -3.22
C PRO A 195 13.37 26.62 -4.65
N ASP A 196 12.75 27.64 -5.25
CA ASP A 196 13.03 28.07 -6.64
C ASP A 196 14.52 28.41 -6.85
N GLY A 197 15.20 28.96 -5.84
CA GLY A 197 16.63 29.28 -5.92
C GLY A 197 17.53 28.06 -6.17
N ILE A 198 17.10 26.83 -5.81
CA ILE A 198 17.82 25.60 -6.18
C ILE A 198 17.70 25.38 -7.68
N TYR A 199 16.51 25.52 -8.23
CA TYR A 199 16.26 25.34 -9.67
C TYR A 199 16.96 26.41 -10.52
N GLU A 200 16.98 27.66 -10.06
CA GLU A 200 17.69 28.75 -10.73
C GLU A 200 19.21 28.48 -10.77
N SER A 201 19.79 28.01 -9.65
CA SER A 201 21.21 27.64 -9.61
C SER A 201 21.54 26.50 -10.55
N VAL A 202 20.67 25.48 -10.61
CA VAL A 202 20.81 24.32 -11.50
C VAL A 202 20.75 24.73 -12.99
N GLU A 203 19.88 25.69 -13.33
CA GLU A 203 19.79 26.21 -14.69
C GLU A 203 21.05 26.98 -15.09
N LEU A 204 21.64 27.76 -14.17
CA LEU A 204 22.88 28.49 -14.41
C LEU A 204 24.09 27.56 -14.64
N GLU A 205 24.11 26.38 -14.00
CA GLU A 205 25.13 25.36 -14.17
C GLU A 205 24.96 24.53 -15.47
N GLY A 206 23.87 24.73 -16.22
CA GLY A 206 23.60 24.01 -17.48
C GLY A 206 23.32 22.52 -17.31
N ILE A 207 22.84 22.10 -16.16
CA ILE A 207 22.50 20.70 -15.83
C ILE A 207 21.31 20.23 -16.68
N THR A 208 21.45 19.06 -17.28
CA THR A 208 20.37 18.47 -18.10
C THR A 208 19.17 18.05 -17.24
N PRO A 209 17.94 17.99 -17.81
CA PRO A 209 16.75 17.58 -17.08
C PRO A 209 16.85 16.20 -16.40
N LEU A 210 17.61 15.28 -17.00
CA LEU A 210 17.82 13.95 -16.43
C LEU A 210 18.79 13.98 -15.25
N GLN A 211 19.85 14.78 -15.37
CA GLN A 211 20.81 15.00 -14.26
C GLN A 211 20.11 15.69 -13.10
N ARG A 212 19.29 16.71 -13.35
CA ARG A 212 18.46 17.34 -12.34
C ARG A 212 17.60 16.33 -11.58
N LEU A 213 16.89 15.45 -12.31
CA LEU A 213 16.05 14.42 -11.70
C LEU A 213 16.85 13.53 -10.73
N PHE A 214 18.01 13.01 -11.15
CA PHE A 214 18.77 12.05 -10.34
C PHE A 214 19.59 12.70 -9.23
N TYR A 215 20.16 13.89 -9.45
CA TYR A 215 21.07 14.53 -8.50
C TYR A 215 20.42 15.55 -7.58
N ILE A 216 19.24 16.07 -7.94
CA ILE A 216 18.54 17.12 -7.18
C ILE A 216 17.16 16.60 -6.70
N ASP A 217 16.26 16.27 -7.65
CA ASP A 217 14.86 16.02 -7.32
C ASP A 217 14.70 14.73 -6.50
N ILE A 218 15.29 13.61 -6.92
CA ILE A 218 15.20 12.32 -6.19
C ILE A 218 15.79 12.42 -4.78
N PRO A 219 17.00 12.96 -4.56
CA PRO A 219 17.55 13.13 -3.20
C PRO A 219 16.69 14.01 -2.29
N LEU A 220 16.14 15.12 -2.81
CA LEU A 220 15.29 16.02 -2.04
C LEU A 220 13.90 15.43 -1.74
N LEU A 221 13.44 14.47 -2.56
CA LEU A 221 12.19 13.72 -2.35
C LEU A 221 12.36 12.48 -1.46
N ALA A 222 13.49 12.27 -0.80
CA ALA A 222 13.75 11.08 0.02
C ALA A 222 12.65 10.80 1.06
N GLY A 223 12.05 11.86 1.62
CA GLY A 223 10.92 11.74 2.55
C GLY A 223 9.67 11.13 1.91
N GLN A 224 9.33 11.58 0.69
CA GLN A 224 8.20 11.07 -0.08
C GLN A 224 8.42 9.61 -0.50
N PHE A 225 9.62 9.28 -0.98
CA PHE A 225 9.99 7.90 -1.29
C PHE A 225 9.83 6.98 -0.08
N ARG A 226 10.37 7.39 1.08
CA ARG A 226 10.24 6.64 2.33
C ARG A 226 8.79 6.36 2.68
N TYR A 227 7.94 7.40 2.68
CA TYR A 227 6.53 7.28 2.99
C TYR A 227 5.82 6.32 2.03
N LEU A 228 6.06 6.48 0.71
CA LEU A 228 5.44 5.65 -0.31
C LEU A 228 5.89 4.19 -0.25
N ILE A 229 7.16 3.92 0.01
CA ILE A 229 7.67 2.56 0.18
C ILE A 229 7.02 1.89 1.40
N ILE A 230 6.97 2.57 2.56
CA ILE A 230 6.35 2.01 3.77
C ILE A 230 4.88 1.68 3.53
N THR A 231 4.13 2.63 2.97
CA THR A 231 2.69 2.41 2.71
C THR A 231 2.45 1.33 1.68
N THR A 232 3.29 1.21 0.66
CA THR A 232 3.23 0.12 -0.33
C THR A 232 3.49 -1.24 0.29
N VAL A 233 4.50 -1.35 1.17
CA VAL A 233 4.77 -2.59 1.90
C VAL A 233 3.56 -2.99 2.74
N VAL A 234 3.04 -2.09 3.57
CA VAL A 234 1.88 -2.37 4.43
C VAL A 234 0.68 -2.80 3.59
N THR A 235 0.40 -2.10 2.49
CA THR A 235 -0.73 -2.41 1.61
C THR A 235 -0.55 -3.75 0.91
N ALA A 236 0.65 -4.08 0.43
CA ALA A 236 0.93 -5.34 -0.27
C ALA A 236 0.67 -6.57 0.62
N PHE A 237 1.02 -6.51 1.91
CA PHE A 237 0.76 -7.59 2.86
C PHE A 237 -0.73 -7.77 3.19
N GLN A 238 -1.56 -6.75 3.00
CA GLN A 238 -2.99 -6.75 3.33
C GLN A 238 -3.89 -6.92 2.11
N SER A 239 -3.39 -6.57 0.91
CA SER A 239 -4.20 -6.54 -0.30
C SER A 239 -4.37 -7.93 -0.89
N PHE A 240 -5.63 -8.31 -1.13
CA PHE A 240 -5.99 -9.55 -1.81
C PHE A 240 -7.21 -9.41 -2.74
N GLU A 241 -7.97 -8.31 -2.62
CA GLU A 241 -9.24 -8.10 -3.32
C GLU A 241 -9.11 -8.28 -4.84
N HIS A 242 -8.12 -7.65 -5.46
CA HIS A 242 -7.90 -7.73 -6.90
C HIS A 242 -7.51 -9.15 -7.34
N ILE A 243 -6.75 -9.90 -6.53
CA ILE A 243 -6.39 -11.28 -6.82
C ILE A 243 -7.60 -12.19 -6.67
N LEU A 244 -8.40 -12.00 -5.61
CA LEU A 244 -9.64 -12.74 -5.40
C LEU A 244 -10.58 -12.59 -6.61
N LEU A 245 -10.77 -11.35 -7.08
CA LEU A 245 -11.73 -11.06 -8.15
C LEU A 245 -11.21 -11.39 -9.55
N LEU A 246 -9.90 -11.30 -9.80
CA LEU A 246 -9.30 -11.63 -11.10
C LEU A 246 -9.12 -13.14 -11.29
N THR A 247 -8.51 -13.82 -10.31
CA THR A 247 -8.03 -15.20 -10.47
C THR A 247 -8.45 -16.14 -9.34
N ASN A 248 -8.95 -15.61 -8.23
CA ASN A 248 -9.19 -16.36 -6.98
C ASN A 248 -7.95 -17.16 -6.51
N GLY A 249 -6.74 -16.61 -6.75
CA GLY A 249 -5.47 -17.25 -6.41
C GLY A 249 -4.96 -18.29 -7.40
N GLY A 250 -5.73 -18.59 -8.46
CA GLY A 250 -5.44 -19.63 -9.46
C GLY A 250 -4.69 -19.15 -10.70
N PRO A 251 -4.48 -20.08 -11.66
CA PRO A 251 -4.74 -21.53 -11.57
C PRO A 251 -3.82 -22.22 -10.55
N GLY A 252 -4.37 -23.19 -9.82
CA GLY A 252 -3.67 -23.79 -8.68
C GLY A 252 -3.41 -22.78 -7.56
N ALA A 253 -2.16 -22.43 -7.30
CA ALA A 253 -1.76 -21.38 -6.35
C ALA A 253 -0.84 -20.33 -7.00
N THR A 254 -0.82 -20.21 -8.32
CA THR A 254 0.14 -19.39 -9.07
C THR A 254 0.02 -17.89 -8.80
N THR A 255 -1.16 -17.43 -8.39
CA THR A 255 -1.39 -16.02 -8.01
C THR A 255 -1.79 -15.87 -6.55
N MET A 256 -1.81 -16.97 -5.77
CA MET A 256 -2.15 -16.93 -4.35
C MET A 256 -1.22 -15.98 -3.60
N VAL A 257 -1.79 -15.17 -2.70
CA VAL A 257 -1.04 -14.34 -1.74
C VAL A 257 -1.44 -14.70 -0.31
N PRO A 258 -0.59 -14.44 0.70
CA PRO A 258 -0.88 -14.87 2.07
C PRO A 258 -2.18 -14.31 2.62
N ALA A 259 -2.54 -13.06 2.29
CA ALA A 259 -3.80 -12.46 2.72
C ALA A 259 -5.03 -13.16 2.12
N LEU A 260 -4.97 -13.62 0.85
CA LEU A 260 -6.03 -14.41 0.23
C LEU A 260 -6.08 -15.83 0.82
N HIS A 261 -4.92 -16.44 1.08
CA HIS A 261 -4.87 -17.75 1.74
C HIS A 261 -5.49 -17.69 3.15
N LEU A 262 -5.15 -16.67 3.93
CA LEU A 262 -5.78 -16.39 5.23
C LEU A 262 -7.31 -16.26 5.09
N TYR A 263 -7.78 -15.47 4.12
CA TYR A 263 -9.20 -15.29 3.86
C TYR A 263 -9.90 -16.62 3.55
N ASN A 264 -9.32 -17.45 2.68
CA ASN A 264 -9.87 -18.75 2.32
C ASN A 264 -9.88 -19.71 3.53
N GLN A 265 -8.82 -19.74 4.33
CA GLN A 265 -8.75 -20.56 5.55
C GLN A 265 -9.82 -20.14 6.56
N SER A 266 -10.07 -18.83 6.70
CA SER A 266 -11.09 -18.30 7.61
C SER A 266 -12.51 -18.61 7.15
N PHE A 267 -12.85 -18.20 5.92
CA PHE A 267 -14.24 -18.07 5.47
C PHE A 267 -14.68 -19.20 4.55
N SER A 268 -13.78 -19.89 3.84
CA SER A 268 -14.11 -21.00 2.98
C SER A 268 -13.92 -22.35 3.68
N TYR A 269 -12.88 -22.47 4.50
CA TYR A 269 -12.53 -23.74 5.16
C TYR A 269 -12.85 -23.78 6.67
N PHE A 270 -13.27 -22.64 7.25
CA PHE A 270 -13.61 -22.53 8.68
C PHE A 270 -12.46 -22.93 9.61
N ASN A 271 -11.23 -22.79 9.15
CA ASN A 271 -10.01 -23.10 9.92
C ASN A 271 -9.46 -21.80 10.55
N MET A 272 -10.28 -21.19 11.41
CA MET A 272 -10.02 -19.86 11.98
C MET A 272 -8.74 -19.81 12.82
N GLY A 273 -8.42 -20.90 13.55
CA GLY A 273 -7.19 -20.98 14.35
C GLY A 273 -5.93 -20.88 13.50
N TYR A 274 -5.89 -21.62 12.39
CA TYR A 274 -4.81 -21.54 11.42
C TYR A 274 -4.74 -20.18 10.72
N ALA A 275 -5.89 -19.63 10.34
CA ALA A 275 -5.96 -18.29 9.77
C ALA A 275 -5.44 -17.21 10.75
N CYS A 276 -5.72 -17.34 12.05
CA CYS A 276 -5.16 -16.47 13.08
C CYS A 276 -3.63 -16.60 13.16
N ALA A 277 -3.07 -17.81 13.00
CA ALA A 277 -1.62 -18.00 12.93
C ALA A 277 -1.00 -17.33 11.71
N LEU A 278 -1.61 -17.48 10.51
CA LEU A 278 -1.22 -16.75 9.30
C LEU A 278 -1.23 -15.25 9.51
N GLY A 279 -2.33 -14.71 10.05
CA GLY A 279 -2.49 -13.28 10.34
C GLY A 279 -1.46 -12.75 11.33
N THR A 280 -1.14 -13.53 12.37
CA THR A 280 -0.12 -13.18 13.37
C THR A 280 1.26 -13.08 12.72
N VAL A 281 1.63 -14.04 11.87
CA VAL A 281 2.92 -14.01 11.16
C VAL A 281 2.99 -12.84 10.19
N LEU A 282 1.94 -12.58 9.41
CA LEU A 282 1.88 -11.42 8.51
C LEU A 282 1.98 -10.10 9.26
N PHE A 283 1.31 -9.98 10.41
CA PHE A 283 1.40 -8.82 11.28
C PHE A 283 2.83 -8.58 11.79
N LEU A 284 3.50 -9.63 12.27
CA LEU A 284 4.89 -9.53 12.75
C LEU A 284 5.85 -9.17 11.62
N MET A 285 5.70 -9.79 10.44
CA MET A 285 6.54 -9.48 9.27
C MET A 285 6.35 -8.04 8.81
N THR A 286 5.10 -7.57 8.67
CA THR A 286 4.80 -6.20 8.27
C THR A 286 5.34 -5.19 9.27
N SER A 287 5.17 -5.45 10.58
CA SER A 287 5.69 -4.59 11.64
C SER A 287 7.22 -4.53 11.63
N PHE A 288 7.88 -5.67 11.43
CA PHE A 288 9.34 -5.75 11.37
C PHE A 288 9.91 -4.98 10.15
N ILE A 289 9.33 -5.19 8.96
CA ILE A 289 9.78 -4.48 7.75
C ILE A 289 9.53 -2.98 7.89
N SER A 290 8.37 -2.58 8.44
CA SER A 290 8.06 -1.17 8.69
C SER A 290 9.04 -0.54 9.68
N TYR A 291 9.40 -1.25 10.74
CA TYR A 291 10.40 -0.79 11.72
C TYR A 291 11.77 -0.59 11.09
N ILE A 292 12.23 -1.56 10.27
CA ILE A 292 13.50 -1.45 9.54
C ILE A 292 13.49 -0.22 8.64
N ASN A 293 12.44 -0.04 7.86
CA ASN A 293 12.30 1.08 6.96
C ASN A 293 12.35 2.42 7.71
N MET A 294 11.62 2.54 8.83
CA MET A 294 11.63 3.74 9.67
C MET A 294 13.02 4.06 10.26
N LYS A 295 13.81 3.03 10.57
CA LYS A 295 15.13 3.21 11.19
C LYS A 295 16.22 3.61 10.17
N TYR A 296 16.19 3.01 8.99
CA TYR A 296 17.30 3.11 8.04
C TYR A 296 17.11 4.17 6.95
N ILE A 297 15.89 4.51 6.57
CA ILE A 297 15.65 5.59 5.62
C ILE A 297 15.57 6.91 6.43
N ARG A 298 16.69 7.61 6.61
CA ARG A 298 16.72 8.94 7.23
C ARG A 298 16.18 9.99 6.27
N THR A 299 15.25 10.83 6.72
CA THR A 299 14.93 12.10 6.06
C THR A 299 15.97 13.12 6.48
N PRO A 300 16.59 13.86 5.55
CA PRO A 300 17.34 15.05 5.91
C PRO A 300 16.40 15.99 6.66
N SER A 301 16.74 16.36 7.89
CA SER A 301 15.99 17.39 8.60
C SER A 301 16.27 18.73 7.90
N ALA A 302 15.25 19.52 7.64
CA ALA A 302 15.34 20.85 7.04
C ALA A 302 16.09 21.88 7.93
N SER A 303 16.88 21.41 8.90
CA SER A 303 17.60 22.20 9.91
C SER A 303 19.11 21.91 9.97
N GLU A 304 19.70 21.26 8.95
CA GLU A 304 21.17 21.20 8.80
C GLU A 304 21.62 21.90 7.52
#